data_143a636c11d3c3a62ba4b5d990893756
#
_entry.id   143a636c11d3c3a62ba4b5d990893756
#
_cell.length_a   1.000
_cell.length_b   1.000
_cell.length_c   1.000
_cell.angle_alpha   90.00
_cell.angle_beta   90.00
_cell.angle_gamma   90.00
#
_symmetry.space_group_name_H-M   'P 1'
#
loop_
_entity.id
_entity.type
_entity.pdbx_description
1 polymer ?
#
loop_
_entity_poly.entity_id
_entity_poly.type
_entity_poly.pdbx_seq_one_letter_code
_entity_poly.pdbx_strand_id
1 'polypeptide(L)'
;MGKHYLLNLYGCSFVLLNDERCLIDLLENAAAASGATVVQTIFKKFEPQGVTVICLLSESHISIHTWPEEGKAAVDVYTCGDCNPKIGCDIIIQQLYAKTHTLSYIER
;
A
#
# COMPACT_ATOMS: atom_id res chain seq x y z
N MET A 1 -17.18 2.15 -11.59
CA MET A 1 -16.44 3.35 -11.48
C MET A 1 -15.23 3.21 -10.60
N GLY A 2 -15.39 3.04 -9.30
CA GLY A 2 -14.25 2.84 -8.43
C GLY A 2 -13.86 1.39 -8.35
N LYS A 3 -12.55 1.14 -8.23
CA LYS A 3 -11.98 -0.20 -8.06
C LYS A 3 -11.22 -0.19 -6.75
N HIS A 4 -11.62 -1.04 -5.81
CA HIS A 4 -11.07 -1.05 -4.47
C HIS A 4 -10.52 -2.43 -4.15
N TYR A 5 -9.21 -2.51 -3.96
CA TYR A 5 -8.53 -3.74 -3.53
C TYR A 5 -8.20 -3.63 -2.05
N LEU A 6 -8.48 -4.69 -1.32
CA LEU A 6 -8.09 -4.87 0.08
C LEU A 6 -7.04 -5.97 0.11
N LEU A 7 -5.85 -5.64 0.59
CA LEU A 7 -4.69 -6.52 0.51
C LEU A 7 -4.09 -6.68 1.90
N ASN A 8 -3.94 -7.93 2.34
CA ASN A 8 -3.23 -8.23 3.58
C ASN A 8 -1.97 -9.01 3.24
N LEU A 9 -0.84 -8.61 3.81
CA LEU A 9 0.47 -9.22 3.57
C LEU A 9 0.96 -9.89 4.84
N TYR A 10 1.61 -11.05 4.68
CA TYR A 10 2.14 -11.83 5.78
C TYR A 10 3.55 -12.30 5.47
N GLY A 11 4.37 -12.44 6.52
CA GLY A 11 5.73 -12.90 6.37
C GLY A 11 6.65 -11.89 5.70
N CYS A 12 6.36 -10.60 5.84
CA CYS A 12 7.19 -9.53 5.33
C CYS A 12 8.40 -9.28 6.24
N SER A 13 9.43 -8.62 5.69
CA SER A 13 10.61 -8.22 6.44
C SER A 13 10.29 -7.17 7.49
N PHE A 14 10.77 -7.37 8.73
CA PHE A 14 10.65 -6.37 9.78
C PHE A 14 11.25 -5.03 9.34
N VAL A 15 12.45 -5.08 8.75
CA VAL A 15 13.19 -3.87 8.38
C VAL A 15 12.41 -3.04 7.37
N LEU A 16 11.86 -3.68 6.34
CA LEU A 16 11.09 -2.97 5.31
C LEU A 16 9.79 -2.40 5.88
N LEU A 17 9.09 -3.17 6.72
CA LEU A 17 7.82 -2.72 7.30
C LEU A 17 7.99 -1.60 8.31
N ASN A 18 9.21 -1.39 8.81
CA ASN A 18 9.50 -0.36 9.81
C ASN A 18 10.22 0.86 9.21
N ASP A 19 10.31 0.93 7.89
CA ASP A 19 11.05 1.97 7.19
C ASP A 19 10.06 2.90 6.47
N GLU A 20 9.79 4.05 7.06
CA GLU A 20 8.81 4.99 6.52
C GLU A 20 9.19 5.50 5.12
N ARG A 21 10.48 5.74 4.88
CA ARG A 21 10.91 6.24 3.56
C ARG A 21 10.66 5.19 2.47
N CYS A 22 11.00 3.95 2.79
CA CYS A 22 10.78 2.84 1.87
C CYS A 22 9.29 2.70 1.54
N LEU A 23 8.43 2.77 2.56
CA LEU A 23 7.00 2.59 2.36
C LEU A 23 6.36 3.75 1.59
N ILE A 24 6.82 4.98 1.85
CA ILE A 24 6.36 6.15 1.10
C ILE A 24 6.70 5.99 -0.38
N ASP A 25 7.96 5.67 -0.68
CA ASP A 25 8.41 5.50 -2.06
C ASP A 25 7.66 4.36 -2.73
N LEU A 26 7.42 3.27 -2.01
CA LEU A 26 6.70 2.12 -2.53
C LEU A 26 5.26 2.48 -2.92
N LEU A 27 4.54 3.18 -2.05
CA LEU A 27 3.16 3.55 -2.33
C LEU A 27 3.08 4.56 -3.48
N GLU A 28 4.01 5.51 -3.53
CA GLU A 28 4.03 6.49 -4.62
C GLU A 28 4.35 5.82 -5.95
N ASN A 29 5.27 4.85 -5.95
CA ASN A 29 5.57 4.08 -7.15
C ASN A 29 4.39 3.21 -7.58
N ALA A 30 3.71 2.59 -6.62
CA ALA A 30 2.53 1.79 -6.91
C ALA A 30 1.42 2.63 -7.53
N ALA A 31 1.23 3.85 -7.02
CA ALA A 31 0.25 4.78 -7.56
C ALA A 31 0.58 5.15 -9.00
N ALA A 32 1.82 5.52 -9.27
CA ALA A 32 2.26 5.91 -10.62
C ALA A 32 2.09 4.76 -11.60
N ALA A 33 2.49 3.54 -11.20
CA ALA A 33 2.37 2.36 -12.06
C ALA A 33 0.92 2.00 -12.34
N SER A 34 0.03 2.31 -11.40
CA SER A 34 -1.42 2.09 -11.56
C SER A 34 -2.08 3.15 -12.46
N GLY A 35 -1.35 4.20 -12.82
CA GLY A 35 -1.88 5.29 -13.64
C GLY A 35 -2.51 6.41 -12.83
N ALA A 36 -2.26 6.46 -11.53
CA ALA A 36 -2.82 7.49 -10.65
C ALA A 36 -1.82 8.61 -10.41
N THR A 37 -2.33 9.77 -10.02
CA THR A 37 -1.51 10.93 -9.68
C THR A 37 -1.56 11.15 -8.17
N VAL A 38 -0.38 11.20 -7.53
CA VAL A 38 -0.29 11.47 -6.10
C VAL A 38 -0.46 12.96 -5.86
N VAL A 39 -1.41 13.31 -5.02
CA VAL A 39 -1.69 14.72 -4.64
C VAL A 39 -0.93 15.06 -3.36
N GLN A 40 -0.93 14.16 -2.39
CA GLN A 40 -0.30 14.39 -1.09
C GLN A 40 -0.02 13.06 -0.42
N THR A 41 1.08 12.98 0.30
CA THR A 41 1.42 11.80 1.11
C THR A 41 1.61 12.23 2.54
N ILE A 42 0.98 11.52 3.48
CA ILE A 42 1.20 11.73 4.91
C ILE A 42 1.61 10.40 5.53
N PHE A 43 2.35 10.48 6.64
CA PHE A 43 2.79 9.27 7.30
C PHE A 43 2.98 9.50 8.80
N LYS A 44 2.98 8.39 9.54
CA LYS A 44 3.31 8.39 10.96
C LYS A 44 4.18 7.17 11.25
N LYS A 45 5.35 7.42 11.83
CA LYS A 45 6.22 6.38 12.36
C LYS A 45 5.89 6.22 13.84
N PHE A 46 5.51 5.01 14.23
CA PHE A 46 5.15 4.72 15.62
C PHE A 46 6.33 4.18 16.40
N GLU A 47 6.30 4.36 17.71
CA GLU A 47 7.28 3.82 18.64
C GLU A 47 6.62 2.70 19.45
N PRO A 48 7.26 1.54 19.64
CA PRO A 48 8.65 1.22 19.23
C PRO A 48 8.79 0.81 17.78
N GLN A 49 7.71 0.46 17.07
CA GLN A 49 7.76 0.12 15.65
C GLN A 49 6.38 0.29 15.02
N GLY A 50 6.35 0.25 13.69
CA GLY A 50 5.12 0.37 12.93
C GLY A 50 5.05 1.67 12.17
N VAL A 51 4.40 1.63 11.01
CA VAL A 51 4.29 2.80 10.14
C VAL A 51 2.89 2.80 9.51
N THR A 52 2.31 3.98 9.39
CA THR A 52 1.13 4.20 8.57
C THR A 52 1.49 5.21 7.49
N VAL A 53 1.15 4.91 6.24
CA VAL A 53 1.31 5.84 5.12
C VAL A 53 -0.01 5.92 4.37
N ILE A 54 -0.42 7.15 4.04
CA ILE A 54 -1.62 7.39 3.24
C ILE A 54 -1.24 8.31 2.09
N CYS A 55 -1.46 7.84 0.86
CA CYS A 55 -1.29 8.65 -0.34
C CYS A 55 -2.67 9.10 -0.81
N LEU A 56 -2.90 10.38 -0.80
CA LEU A 56 -4.08 10.96 -1.42
C LEU A 56 -3.84 11.06 -2.91
N LEU A 57 -4.69 10.42 -3.68
CA LEU A 57 -4.63 10.47 -5.13
C LEU A 57 -5.75 11.38 -5.64
N SER A 58 -5.70 11.69 -6.93
CA SER A 58 -6.80 12.41 -7.55
C SER A 58 -8.04 11.52 -7.50
N GLU A 59 -9.02 11.84 -6.63
CA GLU A 59 -10.29 11.13 -6.44
C GLU A 59 -10.16 9.73 -5.82
N SER A 60 -9.03 9.42 -5.17
CA SER A 60 -8.81 8.06 -4.63
C SER A 60 -7.69 8.08 -3.61
N HIS A 61 -7.24 6.89 -3.18
CA HIS A 61 -6.16 6.80 -2.20
C HIS A 61 -5.51 5.42 -2.20
N ILE A 62 -4.29 5.36 -1.65
CA ILE A 62 -3.61 4.12 -1.28
C ILE A 62 -3.15 4.30 0.15
N SER A 63 -3.38 3.29 0.99
CA SER A 63 -2.92 3.32 2.38
C SER A 63 -2.24 2.01 2.75
N ILE A 64 -1.32 2.10 3.73
CA ILE A 64 -0.70 0.93 4.34
C ILE A 64 -0.55 1.17 5.84
N HIS A 65 -0.83 0.12 6.61
CA HIS A 65 -0.54 0.04 8.04
C HIS A 65 0.33 -1.18 8.25
N THR A 66 1.41 -1.04 9.03
CA THR A 66 2.34 -2.16 9.23
C THR A 66 2.44 -2.56 10.70
N TRP A 67 2.66 -3.85 10.89
CA TRP A 67 2.98 -4.47 12.17
C TRP A 67 4.27 -5.26 11.98
N PRO A 68 5.45 -4.57 12.02
CA PRO A 68 6.72 -5.23 11.73
C PRO A 68 7.00 -6.45 12.60
N GLU A 69 6.58 -6.37 13.88
CA GLU A 69 6.79 -7.47 14.84
C GLU A 69 6.02 -8.73 14.44
N GLU A 70 4.99 -8.61 13.62
CA GLU A 70 4.20 -9.74 13.12
C GLU A 70 4.48 -10.05 11.66
N GLY A 71 5.35 -9.27 11.02
CA GLY A 71 5.60 -9.40 9.59
C GLY A 71 4.37 -9.10 8.74
N LYS A 72 3.47 -8.25 9.23
CA LYS A 72 2.13 -8.08 8.67
C LYS A 72 1.92 -6.65 8.19
N ALA A 73 1.20 -6.51 7.08
CA ALA A 73 0.74 -5.20 6.60
C ALA A 73 -0.69 -5.31 6.08
N ALA A 74 -1.46 -4.25 6.33
CA ALA A 74 -2.80 -4.10 5.78
C ALA A 74 -2.76 -2.93 4.80
N VAL A 75 -3.18 -3.19 3.56
CA VAL A 75 -3.09 -2.24 2.45
C VAL A 75 -4.46 -2.12 1.81
N ASP A 76 -4.83 -0.90 1.41
CA ASP A 76 -5.93 -0.78 0.48
C ASP A 76 -5.53 0.15 -0.66
N VAL A 77 -6.01 -0.19 -1.86
CA VAL A 77 -5.75 0.56 -3.09
C VAL A 77 -7.11 0.84 -3.72
N TYR A 78 -7.51 2.09 -3.69
CA TYR A 78 -8.78 2.54 -4.25
C TYR A 78 -8.50 3.53 -5.35
N THR A 79 -8.95 3.21 -6.56
CA THR A 79 -8.77 4.09 -7.72
C THR A 79 -10.08 4.26 -8.48
N CYS A 80 -10.14 5.31 -9.28
CA CYS A 80 -11.28 5.59 -10.15
C CYS A 80 -10.78 5.74 -11.59
N GLY A 81 -11.72 5.69 -12.54
CA GLY A 81 -11.41 5.94 -13.95
C GLY A 81 -10.63 4.81 -14.57
N ASP A 82 -9.64 5.18 -15.39
CA ASP A 82 -8.89 4.24 -16.20
C ASP A 82 -7.68 3.62 -15.52
N CYS A 83 -7.50 3.89 -14.21
CA CYS A 83 -6.40 3.32 -13.46
C CYS A 83 -6.53 1.80 -13.35
N ASN A 84 -5.37 1.14 -13.21
CA ASN A 84 -5.32 -0.30 -12.96
C ASN A 84 -4.68 -0.56 -11.60
N PRO A 85 -5.47 -0.57 -10.51
CA PRO A 85 -4.92 -0.71 -9.15
C PRO A 85 -4.32 -2.08 -8.87
N LYS A 86 -4.66 -3.11 -9.65
CA LYS A 86 -4.06 -4.43 -9.47
C LYS A 86 -2.55 -4.39 -9.69
N ILE A 87 -2.09 -3.56 -10.61
CA ILE A 87 -0.65 -3.38 -10.86
C ILE A 87 0.03 -2.85 -9.59
N GLY A 88 -0.58 -1.87 -8.94
CA GLY A 88 -0.06 -1.35 -7.67
C GLY A 88 -0.01 -2.41 -6.58
N CYS A 89 -1.06 -3.23 -6.48
CA CYS A 89 -1.09 -4.33 -5.51
C CYS A 89 0.05 -5.31 -5.76
N ASP A 90 0.29 -5.69 -7.00
CA ASP A 90 1.34 -6.64 -7.35
C ASP A 90 2.72 -6.09 -7.00
N ILE A 91 2.94 -4.80 -7.24
CA ILE A 91 4.20 -4.14 -6.86
C ILE A 91 4.41 -4.19 -5.35
N ILE A 92 3.37 -3.89 -4.58
CA ILE A 92 3.47 -3.86 -3.12
C ILE A 92 3.79 -5.26 -2.58
N ILE A 93 3.10 -6.28 -3.09
CA ILE A 93 3.35 -7.68 -2.70
C ILE A 93 4.80 -8.04 -2.95
N GLN A 94 5.30 -7.74 -4.14
CA GLN A 94 6.64 -8.11 -4.58
C GLN A 94 7.71 -7.36 -3.80
N GLN A 95 7.56 -6.04 -3.66
CA GLN A 95 8.60 -5.21 -3.06
C GLN A 95 8.71 -5.39 -1.54
N LEU A 96 7.65 -5.84 -0.88
CA LEU A 96 7.70 -6.14 0.55
C LEU A 96 8.03 -7.62 0.83
N TYR A 97 8.27 -8.40 -0.22
CA TYR A 97 8.67 -9.81 -0.12
C TYR A 97 7.70 -10.62 0.75
N ALA A 98 6.41 -10.37 0.60
CA ALA A 98 5.39 -11.08 1.36
C ALA A 98 5.43 -12.56 1.01
N LYS A 99 5.47 -13.43 2.04
CA LYS A 99 5.45 -14.87 1.81
C LYS A 99 4.07 -15.36 1.40
N THR A 100 3.04 -14.75 1.96
CA THR A 100 1.64 -15.03 1.60
C THR A 100 0.85 -13.75 1.65
N HIS A 101 -0.31 -13.74 0.99
CA HIS A 101 -1.20 -12.58 1.01
C HIS A 101 -2.63 -13.01 0.77
N THR A 102 -3.57 -12.12 1.12
CA THR A 102 -4.97 -12.22 0.72
C THR A 102 -5.32 -10.97 -0.05
N LEU A 103 -6.12 -11.12 -1.09
CA LEU A 103 -6.52 -10.00 -1.94
C LEU A 103 -8.02 -10.11 -2.18
N SER A 104 -8.74 -9.02 -1.89
CA SER A 104 -10.18 -8.91 -2.16
C SER A 104 -10.42 -7.72 -3.04
N TYR A 105 -11.39 -7.82 -3.93
CA TYR A 105 -11.75 -6.76 -4.86
C TYR A 105 -13.20 -6.37 -4.67
N ILE A 106 -13.45 -5.07 -4.60
CA ILE A 106 -14.79 -4.53 -4.50
C ILE A 106 -14.94 -3.45 -5.54
N GLU A 107 -15.95 -3.55 -6.37
CA GLU A 107 -16.30 -2.48 -7.30
C GLU A 107 -17.22 -1.49 -6.60
N ARG A 108 -16.91 -0.20 -6.73
CA ARG A 108 -17.58 0.84 -5.97
C ARG A 108 -18.29 1.85 -6.85
#